data_3455e758f0f415049f05e68d321f35df
#
_entry.id   3455e758f0f415049f05e68d321f35df
#
_cell.length_a   1.000
_cell.length_b   1.000
_cell.length_c   1.000
_cell.angle_alpha   90.00
_cell.angle_beta   90.00
_cell.angle_gamma   90.00
#
_symmetry.space_group_name_H-M   'P 1'
#
loop_
_entity.id
_entity.type
_entity.pdbx_description
1 polymer ?
#
loop_
_entity_poly.entity_id
_entity_poly.type
_entity_poly.pdbx_seq_one_letter_code
_entity_poly.pdbx_strand_id
1 'polypeptide(L)'
;MDPRIREHAEIIANHSVDLEAGDNVVIDAHPVAEDLVVALHEVIGDLGANPVTTSQRTGKRQQRAYLRSSEGSEARSASDETSGETASPEFETPEHELALIENTDVYIAVRATDNATQTSDVDPEISAAHQQARRPILEERLSKRWCLTQYPAPANAQLAEMSTEGYENFVWDAVNKDWDEQRDHQANMVEIMDPAEEIRIVSGDTTDVTMSVDGNPTINDHGEHNLPGGEVFTAPQPDSVEGEVLFDMPLYHQGREITDVYLEFDGGEVVSHSAAKNEDVLTEVLNTDDGARRLGELGIGMNRDIDRFTYNILFDEKMGDTVHMAVGRAYDDTVGEGNEANDSAVHVDMIVDMSEDSFIEVDGDVIQRNGTFRFEDGFEE
;
A
#
# COMPACT_ATOMS: atom_id res chain seq x y z
N MET A 1 5.82 29.49 -3.37
CA MET A 1 5.75 28.02 -3.35
C MET A 1 7.04 27.47 -2.77
N ASP A 2 6.97 26.51 -1.87
CA ASP A 2 8.14 25.80 -1.36
C ASP A 2 8.84 25.07 -2.52
N PRO A 3 10.15 25.19 -2.71
CA PRO A 3 10.86 24.53 -3.81
C PRO A 3 10.71 22.99 -3.79
N ARG A 4 10.55 22.39 -2.61
CA ARG A 4 10.35 20.94 -2.44
C ARG A 4 9.05 20.44 -3.09
N ILE A 5 8.00 21.27 -3.11
CA ILE A 5 6.72 20.95 -3.78
C ILE A 5 6.91 20.87 -5.29
N ARG A 6 7.72 21.78 -5.87
CA ARG A 6 8.04 21.73 -7.29
C ARG A 6 8.88 20.52 -7.66
N GLU A 7 9.88 20.22 -6.85
CA GLU A 7 10.73 19.02 -7.01
C GLU A 7 9.87 17.73 -6.98
N HIS A 8 8.94 17.60 -6.03
CA HIS A 8 7.99 16.51 -5.99
C HIS A 8 7.16 16.40 -7.28
N ALA A 9 6.64 17.53 -7.80
CA ALA A 9 5.88 17.54 -9.04
C ALA A 9 6.75 17.13 -10.25
N GLU A 10 8.03 17.53 -10.29
CA GLU A 10 8.98 17.16 -11.32
C GLU A 10 9.33 15.66 -11.27
N ILE A 11 9.49 15.08 -10.09
CA ILE A 11 9.69 13.64 -9.90
C ILE A 11 8.47 12.86 -10.39
N ILE A 12 7.26 13.23 -9.99
CA ILE A 12 6.03 12.59 -10.48
C ILE A 12 6.00 12.58 -12.00
N ALA A 13 6.19 13.76 -12.61
CA ALA A 13 6.04 13.92 -14.05
C ALA A 13 7.12 13.21 -14.88
N ASN A 14 8.39 13.30 -14.47
CA ASN A 14 9.53 12.84 -15.27
C ASN A 14 10.00 11.43 -14.91
N HIS A 15 9.81 11.00 -13.63
CA HIS A 15 10.24 9.70 -13.15
C HIS A 15 9.06 8.73 -13.00
N SER A 16 8.06 9.09 -12.18
CA SER A 16 7.01 8.13 -11.83
C SER A 16 6.08 7.78 -13.00
N VAL A 17 5.73 8.75 -13.85
CA VAL A 17 4.76 8.51 -14.94
C VAL A 17 5.31 8.75 -16.34
N ASP A 18 6.59 9.13 -16.48
CA ASP A 18 7.26 9.42 -17.76
C ASP A 18 6.35 10.18 -18.73
N LEU A 19 5.99 11.41 -18.33
CA LEU A 19 4.97 12.21 -18.98
C LEU A 19 5.38 12.67 -20.38
N GLU A 20 4.54 12.46 -21.37
CA GLU A 20 4.77 12.84 -22.75
C GLU A 20 3.89 14.03 -23.21
N ALA A 21 4.38 14.77 -24.19
CA ALA A 21 3.61 15.85 -24.79
C ALA A 21 2.33 15.31 -25.46
N GLY A 22 1.20 15.91 -25.10
CA GLY A 22 -0.13 15.52 -25.62
C GLY A 22 -0.89 14.54 -24.74
N ASP A 23 -0.27 13.97 -23.69
CA ASP A 23 -0.96 13.12 -22.73
C ASP A 23 -2.17 13.81 -22.09
N ASN A 24 -3.24 13.08 -21.90
CA ASN A 24 -4.39 13.51 -21.11
C ASN A 24 -4.18 13.04 -19.66
N VAL A 25 -4.00 14.01 -18.75
CA VAL A 25 -3.62 13.73 -17.36
C VAL A 25 -4.78 14.00 -16.43
N VAL A 26 -5.15 13.05 -15.60
CA VAL A 26 -6.06 13.25 -14.48
C VAL A 26 -5.26 13.37 -13.18
N ILE A 27 -5.44 14.47 -12.47
CA ILE A 27 -4.92 14.69 -11.11
C ILE A 27 -6.07 14.53 -10.13
N ASP A 28 -6.07 13.46 -9.33
CA ASP A 28 -7.06 13.25 -8.27
C ASP A 28 -6.45 13.62 -6.92
N ALA A 29 -6.77 14.81 -6.41
CA ALA A 29 -6.11 15.39 -5.26
C ALA A 29 -7.06 15.85 -4.16
N HIS A 30 -6.66 15.63 -2.89
CA HIS A 30 -7.34 16.24 -1.75
C HIS A 30 -7.16 17.78 -1.80
N PRO A 31 -8.18 18.59 -1.46
CA PRO A 31 -8.10 20.06 -1.51
C PRO A 31 -6.96 20.67 -0.69
N VAL A 32 -6.46 19.98 0.35
CA VAL A 32 -5.32 20.46 1.14
C VAL A 32 -4.00 20.45 0.35
N ALA A 33 -3.92 19.66 -0.72
CA ALA A 33 -2.74 19.54 -1.57
C ALA A 33 -2.72 20.55 -2.75
N GLU A 34 -3.46 21.65 -2.66
CA GLU A 34 -3.57 22.64 -3.72
C GLU A 34 -2.22 23.14 -4.25
N ASP A 35 -1.23 23.35 -3.36
CA ASP A 35 0.09 23.81 -3.78
C ASP A 35 0.81 22.80 -4.68
N LEU A 36 0.68 21.49 -4.42
CA LEU A 36 1.24 20.45 -5.28
C LEU A 36 0.45 20.33 -6.59
N VAL A 37 -0.88 20.50 -6.56
CA VAL A 37 -1.70 20.53 -7.78
C VAL A 37 -1.28 21.67 -8.70
N VAL A 38 -1.03 22.86 -8.13
CA VAL A 38 -0.54 24.02 -8.92
C VAL A 38 0.84 23.71 -9.52
N ALA A 39 1.76 23.13 -8.74
CA ALA A 39 3.09 22.75 -9.25
C ALA A 39 3.00 21.70 -10.36
N LEU A 40 2.12 20.69 -10.21
CA LEU A 40 1.88 19.69 -11.25
C LEU A 40 1.34 20.34 -12.53
N HIS A 41 0.38 21.27 -12.43
CA HIS A 41 -0.13 21.99 -13.61
C HIS A 41 0.97 22.80 -14.33
N GLU A 42 1.92 23.40 -13.59
CA GLU A 42 3.07 24.11 -14.19
C GLU A 42 3.96 23.14 -14.96
N VAL A 43 4.38 22.02 -14.30
CA VAL A 43 5.28 21.01 -14.90
C VAL A 43 4.62 20.35 -16.12
N ILE A 44 3.36 19.91 -15.99
CA ILE A 44 2.60 19.27 -17.07
C ILE A 44 2.43 20.23 -18.25
N GLY A 45 2.15 21.51 -17.95
CA GLY A 45 2.04 22.55 -18.99
C GLY A 45 3.34 22.81 -19.72
N ASP A 46 4.48 22.83 -19.00
CA ASP A 46 5.82 22.99 -19.58
C ASP A 46 6.17 21.80 -20.50
N LEU A 47 5.71 20.59 -20.19
CA LEU A 47 5.88 19.38 -21.00
C LEU A 47 4.90 19.29 -22.19
N GLY A 48 3.85 20.12 -22.21
CA GLY A 48 2.88 20.17 -23.29
C GLY A 48 1.78 19.11 -23.23
N ALA A 49 1.52 18.58 -22.06
CA ALA A 49 0.39 17.67 -21.79
C ALA A 49 -0.86 18.42 -21.33
N ASN A 50 -1.99 17.73 -21.17
CA ASN A 50 -3.32 18.29 -20.97
C ASN A 50 -3.88 17.88 -19.57
N PRO A 51 -3.66 18.67 -18.49
CA PRO A 51 -4.12 18.29 -17.17
C PRO A 51 -5.61 18.61 -16.95
N VAL A 52 -6.29 17.71 -16.25
CA VAL A 52 -7.60 17.90 -15.66
C VAL A 52 -7.53 17.52 -14.18
N THR A 53 -7.92 18.45 -13.30
CA THR A 53 -7.97 18.15 -11.86
C THR A 53 -9.38 17.73 -11.45
N THR A 54 -9.46 16.57 -10.81
CA THR A 54 -10.64 16.14 -10.08
C THR A 54 -10.42 16.40 -8.59
N SER A 55 -11.43 16.95 -7.93
CA SER A 55 -11.41 17.06 -6.47
C SER A 55 -11.62 15.68 -5.88
N GLN A 56 -10.64 15.14 -5.17
CA GLN A 56 -10.83 13.96 -4.36
C GLN A 56 -12.08 14.08 -3.50
N ARG A 57 -12.79 12.99 -3.33
CA ARG A 57 -13.85 12.89 -2.35
C ARG A 57 -13.23 12.99 -0.97
N THR A 58 -13.32 14.16 -0.33
CA THR A 58 -12.87 14.28 1.06
C THR A 58 -13.63 13.29 1.94
N GLY A 59 -13.03 12.78 3.01
CA GLY A 59 -13.70 11.89 3.96
C GLY A 59 -15.07 12.43 4.39
N LYS A 60 -15.19 13.76 4.53
CA LYS A 60 -16.46 14.44 4.84
C LYS A 60 -17.53 14.31 3.74
N ARG A 61 -17.15 14.35 2.46
CA ARG A 61 -18.07 14.13 1.34
C ARG A 61 -18.47 12.66 1.26
N GLN A 62 -17.55 11.75 1.46
CA GLN A 62 -17.78 10.30 1.48
C GLN A 62 -18.77 9.93 2.59
N GLN A 63 -18.50 10.33 3.83
CA GLN A 63 -19.39 10.13 4.96
C GLN A 63 -20.82 10.56 4.66
N ARG A 64 -21.00 11.77 4.11
CA ARG A 64 -22.33 12.29 3.79
C ARG A 64 -23.04 11.52 2.70
N ALA A 65 -22.31 11.05 1.68
CA ALA A 65 -22.88 10.22 0.64
C ALA A 65 -23.32 8.85 1.18
N TYR A 66 -22.52 8.23 2.05
CA TYR A 66 -22.81 6.92 2.64
C TYR A 66 -23.98 6.97 3.62
N LEU A 67 -24.01 7.94 4.53
CA LEU A 67 -25.13 8.12 5.48
C LEU A 67 -26.46 8.32 4.75
N ARG A 68 -26.49 9.04 3.63
CA ARG A 68 -27.71 9.22 2.83
C ARG A 68 -28.14 7.93 2.13
N SER A 69 -27.23 7.08 1.72
CA SER A 69 -27.58 5.80 1.12
C SER A 69 -28.14 4.81 2.14
N SER A 70 -27.65 4.82 3.40
CA SER A 70 -28.21 4.03 4.48
C SER A 70 -29.64 4.48 4.85
N GLU A 71 -29.87 5.80 4.97
CA GLU A 71 -31.22 6.34 5.18
C GLU A 71 -32.20 5.99 4.04
N GLY A 72 -31.67 5.94 2.79
CA GLY A 72 -32.45 5.53 1.61
C GLY A 72 -32.79 4.03 1.60
N SER A 73 -31.94 3.17 2.14
CA SER A 73 -32.18 1.72 2.26
C SER A 73 -33.21 1.42 3.36
N GLU A 74 -33.14 2.09 4.50
CA GLU A 74 -34.15 2.00 5.55
C GLU A 74 -35.55 2.47 5.07
N ALA A 75 -35.60 3.52 4.29
CA ALA A 75 -36.85 4.01 3.70
C ALA A 75 -37.42 3.06 2.64
N ARG A 76 -36.59 2.31 1.93
CA ARG A 76 -37.01 1.26 0.97
C ARG A 76 -37.42 -0.03 1.68
N SER A 77 -36.68 -0.46 2.72
CA SER A 77 -37.05 -1.64 3.51
C SER A 77 -38.37 -1.45 4.28
N ALA A 78 -38.67 -0.23 4.72
CA ALA A 78 -39.95 0.10 5.36
C ALA A 78 -41.15 0.01 4.39
N SER A 79 -40.94 -0.01 3.08
CA SER A 79 -41.97 -0.19 2.06
C SER A 79 -42.21 -1.64 1.65
N ASP A 80 -41.34 -2.58 2.05
CA ASP A 80 -41.41 -4.00 1.69
C ASP A 80 -41.40 -4.90 2.95
N GLU A 81 -42.49 -4.86 3.72
CA GLU A 81 -42.69 -5.62 4.97
C GLU A 81 -42.69 -7.15 4.78
N THR A 82 -42.33 -7.70 3.64
CA THR A 82 -42.45 -9.14 3.33
C THR A 82 -41.16 -9.95 3.35
N SER A 83 -39.98 -9.32 3.39
CA SER A 83 -38.69 -10.03 3.55
C SER A 83 -37.92 -9.43 4.73
N GLY A 84 -37.72 -10.20 5.78
CA GLY A 84 -36.98 -9.80 6.98
C GLY A 84 -35.45 -9.73 6.75
N GLU A 85 -34.99 -9.46 5.54
CA GLU A 85 -33.60 -9.20 5.18
C GLU A 85 -33.46 -7.71 4.89
N THR A 86 -32.61 -7.03 5.64
CA THR A 86 -32.14 -5.69 5.32
C THR A 86 -31.32 -5.78 4.03
N ALA A 87 -31.87 -5.32 2.91
CA ALA A 87 -31.13 -5.28 1.65
C ALA A 87 -29.93 -4.35 1.78
N SER A 88 -28.72 -4.86 1.54
CA SER A 88 -27.51 -4.05 1.42
C SER A 88 -27.71 -2.97 0.35
N PRO A 89 -27.20 -1.74 0.54
CA PRO A 89 -27.36 -0.68 -0.45
C PRO A 89 -26.71 -1.08 -1.76
N GLU A 90 -27.46 -1.07 -2.86
CA GLU A 90 -26.94 -1.26 -4.20
C GLU A 90 -26.35 0.07 -4.71
N PHE A 91 -25.07 0.07 -5.02
CA PHE A 91 -24.39 1.15 -5.73
C PHE A 91 -24.15 0.73 -7.18
N GLU A 92 -24.28 1.68 -8.09
CA GLU A 92 -23.95 1.49 -9.51
C GLU A 92 -22.59 2.13 -9.81
N THR A 93 -21.86 1.59 -10.77
CA THR A 93 -20.63 2.20 -11.29
C THR A 93 -20.93 3.58 -11.85
N PRO A 94 -20.21 4.64 -11.41
CA PRO A 94 -20.41 5.99 -11.97
C PRO A 94 -19.84 6.07 -13.41
N GLU A 95 -20.66 5.78 -14.42
CA GLU A 95 -20.31 5.74 -15.82
C GLU A 95 -19.55 6.98 -16.34
N HIS A 96 -19.90 8.16 -15.83
CA HIS A 96 -19.23 9.41 -16.22
C HIS A 96 -17.80 9.51 -15.67
N GLU A 97 -17.51 8.88 -14.53
CA GLU A 97 -16.17 8.80 -13.96
C GLU A 97 -15.35 7.74 -14.70
N LEU A 98 -15.94 6.58 -14.98
CA LEU A 98 -15.32 5.54 -15.80
C LEU A 98 -14.93 6.11 -17.17
N ALA A 99 -15.85 6.80 -17.85
CA ALA A 99 -15.57 7.43 -19.15
C ALA A 99 -14.45 8.48 -19.10
N LEU A 100 -14.28 9.19 -17.96
CA LEU A 100 -13.14 10.09 -17.78
C LEU A 100 -11.83 9.29 -17.77
N ILE A 101 -11.75 8.21 -16.98
CA ILE A 101 -10.53 7.39 -16.87
C ILE A 101 -10.22 6.66 -18.18
N GLU A 102 -11.23 6.14 -18.89
CA GLU A 102 -11.04 5.53 -20.23
C GLU A 102 -10.37 6.45 -21.25
N ASN A 103 -10.57 7.78 -21.09
CA ASN A 103 -9.97 8.79 -21.97
C ASN A 103 -8.72 9.46 -21.35
N THR A 104 -8.12 8.85 -20.33
CA THR A 104 -6.94 9.32 -19.63
C THR A 104 -5.73 8.46 -20.01
N ASP A 105 -4.59 9.10 -20.25
CA ASP A 105 -3.30 8.43 -20.51
C ASP A 105 -2.51 8.26 -19.21
N VAL A 106 -2.58 9.28 -18.32
CA VAL A 106 -1.84 9.34 -17.06
C VAL A 106 -2.76 9.71 -15.89
N TYR A 107 -2.67 8.95 -14.80
CA TYR A 107 -3.45 9.19 -13.59
C TYR A 107 -2.53 9.46 -12.37
N ILE A 108 -2.65 10.64 -11.77
CA ILE A 108 -1.88 11.05 -10.59
C ILE A 108 -2.84 11.16 -9.40
N ALA A 109 -2.63 10.32 -8.38
CA ALA A 109 -3.39 10.35 -7.13
C ALA A 109 -2.57 11.01 -6.02
N VAL A 110 -2.99 12.19 -5.57
CA VAL A 110 -2.35 12.89 -4.45
C VAL A 110 -3.18 12.68 -3.18
N ARG A 111 -2.67 11.82 -2.30
CA ARG A 111 -3.29 11.53 -1.00
C ARG A 111 -2.96 12.62 0.00
N ALA A 112 -3.92 12.94 0.83
CA ALA A 112 -3.82 13.79 2.01
C ALA A 112 -5.09 13.64 2.84
N THR A 113 -5.06 13.92 4.12
CA THR A 113 -6.27 13.88 4.94
C THR A 113 -6.35 15.04 5.91
N ASP A 114 -7.57 15.54 6.13
CA ASP A 114 -7.89 16.58 7.10
C ASP A 114 -8.45 16.01 8.42
N ASN A 115 -8.91 14.74 8.39
CA ASN A 115 -9.37 14.00 9.57
C ASN A 115 -9.27 12.49 9.30
N ALA A 116 -8.36 11.81 9.97
CA ALA A 116 -8.09 10.38 9.79
C ALA A 116 -9.29 9.47 10.16
N THR A 117 -10.17 9.93 11.06
CA THR A 117 -11.33 9.16 11.55
C THR A 117 -12.66 9.66 10.97
N GLN A 118 -12.65 10.43 9.89
CA GLN A 118 -13.84 11.10 9.36
C GLN A 118 -14.96 10.15 8.95
N THR A 119 -14.64 8.93 8.58
CA THR A 119 -15.61 7.91 8.12
C THR A 119 -15.81 6.77 9.12
N SER A 120 -15.30 6.89 10.35
CA SER A 120 -15.36 5.83 11.37
C SER A 120 -16.77 5.44 11.83
N ASP A 121 -17.76 6.29 11.58
CA ASP A 121 -19.18 6.08 11.86
C ASP A 121 -19.98 5.59 10.64
N VAL A 122 -19.32 5.28 9.53
CA VAL A 122 -19.93 4.66 8.36
C VAL A 122 -19.87 3.15 8.51
N ASP A 123 -21.00 2.49 8.23
CA ASP A 123 -21.11 1.04 8.27
C ASP A 123 -20.10 0.39 7.28
N PRO A 124 -19.28 -0.56 7.70
CA PRO A 124 -18.34 -1.28 6.84
C PRO A 124 -18.99 -1.92 5.61
N GLU A 125 -20.21 -2.47 5.72
CA GLU A 125 -20.95 -3.08 4.61
C GLU A 125 -21.26 -2.04 3.51
N ILE A 126 -21.60 -0.81 3.91
CA ILE A 126 -21.86 0.30 2.98
C ILE A 126 -20.57 0.68 2.24
N SER A 127 -19.46 0.75 2.97
CA SER A 127 -18.16 1.06 2.40
C SER A 127 -17.72 -0.01 1.40
N ALA A 128 -17.87 -1.29 1.74
CA ALA A 128 -17.55 -2.42 0.87
C ALA A 128 -18.40 -2.43 -0.41
N ALA A 129 -19.73 -2.25 -0.29
CA ALA A 129 -20.63 -2.19 -1.44
C ALA A 129 -20.27 -1.03 -2.39
N HIS A 130 -19.88 0.13 -1.84
CA HIS A 130 -19.42 1.25 -2.64
C HIS A 130 -18.09 0.96 -3.34
N GLN A 131 -17.13 0.32 -2.67
CA GLN A 131 -15.86 -0.08 -3.27
C GLN A 131 -16.08 -1.06 -4.41
N GLN A 132 -16.95 -2.06 -4.21
CA GLN A 132 -17.31 -3.03 -5.25
C GLN A 132 -17.88 -2.36 -6.50
N ALA A 133 -18.78 -1.39 -6.35
CA ALA A 133 -19.36 -0.64 -7.47
C ALA A 133 -18.30 0.20 -8.23
N ARG A 134 -17.20 0.55 -7.59
CA ARG A 134 -16.11 1.34 -8.19
C ARG A 134 -14.95 0.50 -8.71
N ARG A 135 -15.02 -0.81 -8.56
CA ARG A 135 -13.98 -1.73 -9.02
C ARG A 135 -13.63 -1.54 -10.51
N PRO A 136 -14.59 -1.38 -11.45
CA PRO A 136 -14.25 -1.13 -12.85
C PRO A 136 -13.43 0.14 -13.10
N ILE A 137 -13.66 1.20 -12.28
CA ILE A 137 -12.90 2.45 -12.37
C ILE A 137 -11.48 2.24 -11.84
N LEU A 138 -11.33 1.45 -10.79
CA LEU A 138 -10.01 1.10 -10.24
C LEU A 138 -9.20 0.28 -11.24
N GLU A 139 -9.80 -0.77 -11.82
CA GLU A 139 -9.16 -1.62 -12.82
C GLU A 139 -8.72 -0.82 -14.06
N GLU A 140 -9.59 0.06 -14.58
CA GLU A 140 -9.25 0.94 -15.70
C GLU A 140 -8.10 1.92 -15.33
N ARG A 141 -8.10 2.48 -14.12
CA ARG A 141 -7.03 3.36 -13.64
C ARG A 141 -5.68 2.64 -13.57
N LEU A 142 -5.65 1.40 -13.06
CA LEU A 142 -4.42 0.61 -12.94
C LEU A 142 -3.86 0.18 -14.30
N SER A 143 -4.65 0.22 -15.37
CA SER A 143 -4.19 -0.02 -16.75
C SER A 143 -3.46 1.18 -17.37
N LYS A 144 -3.48 2.36 -16.73
CA LYS A 144 -2.82 3.58 -17.21
C LYS A 144 -1.40 3.68 -16.64
N ARG A 145 -0.62 4.64 -17.15
CA ARG A 145 0.53 5.14 -16.39
C ARG A 145 0.00 5.88 -15.17
N TRP A 146 0.36 5.45 -13.98
CA TRP A 146 -0.22 6.04 -12.75
C TRP A 146 0.81 6.20 -11.64
N CYS A 147 0.60 7.21 -10.81
CA CYS A 147 1.36 7.43 -9.59
C CYS A 147 0.41 7.75 -8.44
N LEU A 148 0.65 7.09 -7.31
CA LEU A 148 0.03 7.39 -6.02
C LEU A 148 1.09 8.07 -5.13
N THR A 149 0.81 9.27 -4.65
CA THR A 149 1.71 9.98 -3.75
C THR A 149 0.98 10.63 -2.59
N GLN A 150 1.73 11.05 -1.58
CA GLN A 150 1.25 11.71 -0.37
C GLN A 150 1.68 13.18 -0.34
N TYR A 151 0.72 14.09 -0.13
CA TYR A 151 1.01 15.46 0.28
C TYR A 151 0.95 15.55 1.81
N PRO A 152 1.94 16.18 2.49
CA PRO A 152 1.93 16.28 3.94
C PRO A 152 0.75 17.10 4.44
N ALA A 153 -0.07 16.51 5.31
CA ALA A 153 -1.24 17.15 5.87
C ALA A 153 -1.30 17.01 7.40
N PRO A 154 -1.91 17.97 8.11
CA PRO A 154 -1.91 17.98 9.57
C PRO A 154 -2.48 16.73 10.23
N ALA A 155 -3.48 16.08 9.65
CA ALA A 155 -4.04 14.86 10.22
C ALA A 155 -3.10 13.66 10.07
N ASN A 156 -2.32 13.60 8.99
CA ASN A 156 -1.25 12.61 8.82
C ASN A 156 -0.13 12.84 9.83
N ALA A 157 0.28 14.10 10.06
CA ALA A 157 1.25 14.45 11.09
C ALA A 157 0.80 14.03 12.50
N GLN A 158 -0.49 14.17 12.81
CA GLN A 158 -1.06 13.74 14.09
C GLN A 158 -1.02 12.22 14.28
N LEU A 159 -1.34 11.45 13.23
CA LEU A 159 -1.23 9.99 13.27
C LEU A 159 0.22 9.54 13.51
N ALA A 160 1.17 10.16 12.81
CA ALA A 160 2.59 9.91 12.95
C ALA A 160 3.20 10.50 14.25
N GLU A 161 2.39 11.08 15.14
CA GLU A 161 2.83 11.75 16.39
C GLU A 161 3.90 12.84 16.17
N MET A 162 3.83 13.52 15.02
CA MET A 162 4.79 14.56 14.62
C MET A 162 4.17 15.97 14.61
N SER A 163 5.02 16.99 14.71
CA SER A 163 4.60 18.33 14.33
C SER A 163 4.34 18.42 12.84
N THR A 164 3.50 19.35 12.40
CA THR A 164 3.22 19.52 10.96
C THR A 164 4.52 19.77 10.17
N GLU A 165 5.40 20.65 10.64
CA GLU A 165 6.68 20.94 10.01
C GLU A 165 7.63 19.71 10.01
N GLY A 166 7.62 18.93 11.10
CA GLY A 166 8.40 17.69 11.17
C GLY A 166 7.94 16.66 10.16
N TYR A 167 6.61 16.50 10.01
CA TYR A 167 6.04 15.59 9.04
C TYR A 167 6.24 16.07 7.59
N GLU A 168 6.16 17.39 7.33
CA GLU A 168 6.51 17.96 6.04
C GLU A 168 7.94 17.62 5.63
N ASN A 169 8.90 17.79 6.55
CA ASN A 169 10.30 17.46 6.27
C ASN A 169 10.46 15.97 6.01
N PHE A 170 9.87 15.11 6.84
CA PHE A 170 9.88 13.65 6.67
C PHE A 170 9.35 13.22 5.29
N VAL A 171 8.17 13.74 4.87
CA VAL A 171 7.60 13.40 3.56
C VAL A 171 8.52 13.85 2.42
N TRP A 172 9.07 15.07 2.50
CA TRP A 172 9.94 15.58 1.45
C TRP A 172 11.29 14.86 1.39
N ASP A 173 11.84 14.42 2.53
CA ASP A 173 13.07 13.63 2.57
C ASP A 173 12.84 12.24 1.96
N ALA A 174 11.69 11.62 2.23
CA ALA A 174 11.34 10.31 1.69
C ALA A 174 11.04 10.32 0.18
N VAL A 175 10.53 11.44 -0.38
CA VAL A 175 10.05 11.56 -1.76
C VAL A 175 11.07 12.23 -2.68
N ASN A 176 11.70 13.34 -2.25
CA ASN A 176 12.57 14.18 -3.06
C ASN A 176 14.01 13.68 -3.01
N LYS A 177 14.27 12.59 -3.68
CA LYS A 177 15.58 11.92 -3.75
C LYS A 177 15.90 11.51 -5.18
N ASP A 178 17.13 11.05 -5.40
CA ASP A 178 17.55 10.46 -6.66
C ASP A 178 17.02 9.03 -6.77
N TRP A 179 15.94 8.86 -7.51
CA TRP A 179 15.29 7.56 -7.70
C TRP A 179 16.07 6.62 -8.61
N ASP A 180 16.96 7.12 -9.45
CA ASP A 180 17.90 6.28 -10.20
C ASP A 180 18.96 5.67 -9.25
N GLU A 181 19.48 6.44 -8.28
CA GLU A 181 20.38 5.93 -7.24
C GLU A 181 19.66 4.92 -6.34
N GLN A 182 18.42 5.20 -5.95
CA GLN A 182 17.58 4.28 -5.16
C GLN A 182 17.32 2.97 -5.90
N ARG A 183 16.95 3.04 -7.19
CA ARG A 183 16.77 1.86 -8.06
C ARG A 183 18.03 1.00 -8.13
N ASP A 184 19.19 1.64 -8.35
CA ASP A 184 20.46 0.94 -8.49
C ASP A 184 20.88 0.30 -7.15
N HIS A 185 20.56 0.91 -6.01
CA HIS A 185 20.76 0.33 -4.69
C HIS A 185 19.87 -0.92 -4.49
N GLN A 186 18.58 -0.83 -4.79
CA GLN A 186 17.62 -1.93 -4.70
C GLN A 186 17.92 -3.06 -5.68
N ALA A 187 18.51 -2.77 -6.85
CA ALA A 187 18.90 -3.77 -7.83
C ALA A 187 19.88 -4.81 -7.26
N ASN A 188 20.71 -4.46 -6.27
CA ASN A 188 21.56 -5.43 -5.58
C ASN A 188 20.74 -6.48 -4.84
N MET A 189 19.59 -6.12 -4.28
CA MET A 189 18.69 -7.07 -3.61
C MET A 189 17.94 -7.91 -4.64
N VAL A 190 17.47 -7.31 -5.74
CA VAL A 190 16.83 -8.03 -6.84
C VAL A 190 17.77 -9.10 -7.42
N GLU A 191 19.06 -8.79 -7.61
CA GLU A 191 20.06 -9.78 -8.08
C GLU A 191 20.22 -10.97 -7.15
N ILE A 192 19.93 -10.80 -5.85
CA ILE A 192 19.98 -11.88 -4.84
C ILE A 192 18.67 -12.66 -4.82
N MET A 193 17.52 -11.96 -4.84
CA MET A 193 16.22 -12.58 -4.64
C MET A 193 15.65 -13.23 -5.91
N ASP A 194 15.90 -12.64 -7.08
CA ASP A 194 15.33 -13.12 -8.35
C ASP A 194 15.70 -14.59 -8.71
N PRO A 195 16.92 -15.08 -8.46
CA PRO A 195 17.27 -16.48 -8.64
C PRO A 195 16.99 -17.37 -7.42
N ALA A 196 16.42 -16.84 -6.32
CA ALA A 196 16.29 -17.56 -5.05
C ALA A 196 15.21 -18.66 -5.11
N GLU A 197 15.46 -19.75 -4.38
CA GLU A 197 14.49 -20.83 -4.18
C GLU A 197 13.78 -20.68 -2.82
N GLU A 198 14.51 -20.28 -1.76
CA GLU A 198 14.01 -20.24 -0.39
C GLU A 198 14.48 -18.97 0.34
N ILE A 199 13.56 -18.37 1.09
CA ILE A 199 13.87 -17.24 1.98
C ILE A 199 13.45 -17.61 3.40
N ARG A 200 14.32 -17.30 4.38
CA ARG A 200 14.04 -17.41 5.81
C ARG A 200 14.24 -16.07 6.48
N ILE A 201 13.28 -15.69 7.32
CA ILE A 201 13.30 -14.45 8.10
C ILE A 201 13.27 -14.82 9.58
N VAL A 202 14.19 -14.23 10.33
CA VAL A 202 14.29 -14.40 11.78
C VAL A 202 14.37 -13.02 12.43
N SER A 203 13.54 -12.78 13.46
CA SER A 203 13.61 -11.59 14.31
C SER A 203 13.29 -11.97 15.76
N GLY A 204 14.26 -11.76 16.65
CA GLY A 204 14.17 -12.13 18.05
C GLY A 204 13.91 -13.63 18.26
N ASP A 205 13.16 -13.92 19.33
CA ASP A 205 12.73 -15.30 19.69
C ASP A 205 11.30 -15.63 19.19
N THR A 206 10.67 -14.73 18.43
CA THR A 206 9.24 -14.80 18.11
C THR A 206 8.92 -14.85 16.62
N THR A 207 9.91 -14.64 15.77
CA THR A 207 9.78 -14.74 14.31
C THR A 207 10.83 -15.68 13.76
N ASP A 208 10.40 -16.77 13.15
CA ASP A 208 11.21 -17.71 12.37
C ASP A 208 10.30 -18.33 11.32
N VAL A 209 10.33 -17.78 10.12
CA VAL A 209 9.46 -18.19 9.01
C VAL A 209 10.28 -18.43 7.76
N THR A 210 9.95 -19.51 7.05
CA THR A 210 10.57 -19.92 5.79
C THR A 210 9.52 -19.99 4.69
N MET A 211 9.89 -19.60 3.47
CA MET A 211 9.00 -19.65 2.32
C MET A 211 9.76 -19.89 1.02
N SER A 212 9.13 -20.55 0.07
CA SER A 212 9.66 -20.67 -1.29
C SER A 212 9.21 -19.52 -2.16
N VAL A 213 10.16 -18.96 -2.91
CA VAL A 213 9.92 -17.94 -3.95
C VAL A 213 10.38 -18.45 -5.33
N ASP A 214 10.69 -19.74 -5.44
CA ASP A 214 11.29 -20.36 -6.64
C ASP A 214 10.49 -20.02 -7.91
N GLY A 215 11.18 -19.40 -8.87
CA GLY A 215 10.63 -19.01 -10.16
C GLY A 215 9.72 -17.79 -10.14
N ASN A 216 9.51 -17.14 -9.00
CA ASN A 216 8.75 -15.88 -8.89
C ASN A 216 9.69 -14.68 -9.06
N PRO A 217 9.33 -13.69 -9.90
CA PRO A 217 10.15 -12.50 -10.09
C PRO A 217 10.13 -11.59 -8.86
N THR A 218 11.23 -10.88 -8.66
CA THR A 218 11.37 -9.84 -7.66
C THR A 218 11.18 -8.47 -8.31
N ILE A 219 10.22 -7.70 -7.82
CA ILE A 219 9.92 -6.36 -8.30
C ILE A 219 10.74 -5.33 -7.53
N ASN A 220 11.23 -4.34 -8.23
CA ASN A 220 11.97 -3.20 -7.69
C ASN A 220 11.05 -1.96 -7.71
N ASP A 221 10.42 -1.61 -6.58
CA ASP A 221 9.63 -0.37 -6.50
C ASP A 221 10.54 0.82 -6.18
N HIS A 222 10.89 1.57 -7.20
CA HIS A 222 11.72 2.76 -7.11
C HIS A 222 10.95 4.06 -7.40
N GLY A 223 9.66 4.14 -7.03
CA GLY A 223 8.85 5.35 -7.14
C GLY A 223 8.13 5.53 -8.49
N GLU A 224 7.97 4.48 -9.29
CA GLU A 224 7.21 4.55 -10.55
C GLU A 224 5.70 4.59 -10.29
N HIS A 225 5.17 3.72 -9.45
CA HIS A 225 3.74 3.66 -9.13
C HIS A 225 3.42 4.29 -7.79
N ASN A 226 4.16 3.91 -6.75
CA ASN A 226 4.04 4.48 -5.41
C ASN A 226 5.20 5.46 -5.18
N LEU A 227 4.88 6.68 -4.76
CA LEU A 227 5.86 7.70 -4.42
C LEU A 227 5.58 8.24 -3.00
N PRO A 228 6.45 7.92 -1.99
CA PRO A 228 7.74 7.25 -2.15
C PRO A 228 7.62 5.79 -2.57
N GLY A 229 8.61 5.30 -3.27
CA GLY A 229 8.97 3.91 -3.43
C GLY A 229 10.03 3.52 -2.41
N GLY A 230 10.78 2.45 -2.67
CA GLY A 230 11.89 2.06 -1.82
C GLY A 230 11.71 0.71 -1.15
N GLU A 231 11.23 -0.26 -1.91
CA GLU A 231 11.14 -1.66 -1.50
C GLU A 231 11.47 -2.58 -2.67
N VAL A 232 11.80 -3.81 -2.34
CA VAL A 232 11.77 -4.92 -3.29
C VAL A 232 10.82 -5.97 -2.75
N PHE A 233 9.99 -6.55 -3.61
CA PHE A 233 8.98 -7.51 -3.19
C PHE A 233 8.77 -8.63 -4.21
N THR A 234 8.29 -9.77 -3.71
CA THR A 234 7.96 -10.97 -4.51
C THR A 234 6.79 -11.72 -3.85
N ALA A 235 6.16 -12.64 -4.56
CA ALA A 235 5.14 -13.50 -3.99
C ALA A 235 5.75 -14.81 -3.48
N PRO A 236 5.47 -15.24 -2.23
CA PRO A 236 5.72 -16.61 -1.80
C PRO A 236 4.83 -17.60 -2.57
N GLN A 237 5.31 -18.81 -2.78
CA GLN A 237 4.45 -19.89 -3.28
C GLN A 237 3.38 -20.22 -2.22
N PRO A 238 2.08 -20.30 -2.58
CA PRO A 238 0.98 -20.30 -1.62
C PRO A 238 1.02 -21.42 -0.55
N ASP A 239 1.60 -22.59 -0.89
CA ASP A 239 1.64 -23.75 -0.01
C ASP A 239 3.00 -23.94 0.69
N SER A 240 3.90 -22.95 0.61
CA SER A 240 5.32 -23.14 1.02
C SER A 240 5.68 -22.49 2.35
N VAL A 241 4.82 -21.66 2.92
CA VAL A 241 5.15 -20.89 4.12
C VAL A 241 5.06 -21.77 5.35
N GLU A 242 6.15 -21.81 6.14
CA GLU A 242 6.26 -22.59 7.36
C GLU A 242 6.88 -21.77 8.50
N GLY A 243 6.37 -21.93 9.72
CA GLY A 243 6.91 -21.26 10.90
C GLY A 243 6.00 -20.23 11.51
N GLU A 244 6.59 -19.25 12.21
CA GLU A 244 5.82 -18.28 13.00
C GLU A 244 6.35 -16.85 12.80
N VAL A 245 5.45 -15.88 12.86
CA VAL A 245 5.80 -14.45 12.73
C VAL A 245 5.05 -13.64 13.77
N LEU A 246 5.80 -12.81 14.52
CA LEU A 246 5.26 -11.71 15.28
C LEU A 246 5.50 -10.41 14.50
N PHE A 247 4.44 -9.79 14.02
CA PHE A 247 4.49 -8.45 13.45
C PHE A 247 4.42 -7.45 14.62
N ASP A 248 5.55 -6.88 14.93
CA ASP A 248 5.74 -6.03 16.12
C ASP A 248 5.41 -4.56 15.86
N MET A 249 5.17 -4.20 14.59
CA MET A 249 4.63 -2.89 14.24
C MET A 249 3.10 -2.91 14.14
N PRO A 250 2.43 -1.80 14.54
CA PRO A 250 0.97 -1.75 14.48
C PRO A 250 0.42 -1.84 13.06
N LEU A 251 -0.63 -2.61 12.85
CA LEU A 251 -1.44 -2.59 11.63
C LEU A 251 -2.61 -1.62 11.81
N TYR A 252 -2.83 -0.72 10.85
CA TYR A 252 -4.01 0.15 10.84
C TYR A 252 -4.96 -0.27 9.71
N HIS A 253 -6.00 -1.03 10.08
CA HIS A 253 -6.97 -1.58 9.12
C HIS A 253 -8.38 -1.09 9.42
N GLN A 254 -9.08 -0.58 8.40
CA GLN A 254 -10.47 -0.09 8.51
C GLN A 254 -10.73 0.90 9.67
N GLY A 255 -9.74 1.76 9.97
CA GLY A 255 -9.86 2.74 11.05
C GLY A 255 -9.62 2.18 12.45
N ARG A 256 -9.13 0.95 12.57
CA ARG A 256 -8.76 0.28 13.82
C ARG A 256 -7.29 -0.10 13.81
N GLU A 257 -6.63 0.13 14.92
CA GLU A 257 -5.26 -0.29 15.16
C GLU A 257 -5.25 -1.72 15.71
N ILE A 258 -4.50 -2.61 15.07
CA ILE A 258 -4.24 -3.99 15.52
C ILE A 258 -2.78 -4.04 15.92
N THR A 259 -2.45 -4.59 17.10
CA THR A 259 -1.07 -4.62 17.60
C THR A 259 -0.63 -6.02 17.97
N ASP A 260 0.68 -6.26 17.84
CA ASP A 260 1.34 -7.52 18.17
C ASP A 260 0.62 -8.69 17.47
N VAL A 261 0.50 -8.59 16.15
CA VAL A 261 -0.12 -9.64 15.34
C VAL A 261 0.82 -10.83 15.28
N TYR A 262 0.35 -11.98 15.75
CA TYR A 262 1.08 -13.25 15.66
C TYR A 262 0.34 -14.19 14.70
N LEU A 263 1.09 -14.77 13.75
CA LEU A 263 0.62 -15.78 12.83
C LEU A 263 1.53 -17.00 12.87
N GLU A 264 0.94 -18.20 12.85
CA GLU A 264 1.63 -19.49 12.71
C GLU A 264 1.17 -20.16 11.41
N PHE A 265 2.14 -20.58 10.58
CA PHE A 265 1.91 -21.17 9.26
C PHE A 265 2.28 -22.65 9.26
N ASP A 266 1.45 -23.47 8.60
CA ASP A 266 1.70 -24.88 8.31
C ASP A 266 1.16 -25.18 6.90
N GLY A 267 2.03 -25.60 5.96
CA GLY A 267 1.68 -25.82 4.57
C GLY A 267 1.12 -24.57 3.87
N GLY A 268 1.69 -23.41 4.16
CA GLY A 268 1.29 -22.12 3.60
C GLY A 268 0.04 -21.49 4.21
N GLU A 269 -0.68 -22.19 5.10
CA GLU A 269 -1.94 -21.70 5.68
C GLU A 269 -1.72 -21.22 7.11
N VAL A 270 -2.33 -20.08 7.47
CA VAL A 270 -2.40 -19.60 8.86
C VAL A 270 -3.26 -20.57 9.68
N VAL A 271 -2.60 -21.37 10.52
CA VAL A 271 -3.25 -22.36 11.39
C VAL A 271 -3.56 -21.81 12.78
N SER A 272 -2.83 -20.78 13.20
CA SER A 272 -3.04 -20.09 14.49
C SER A 272 -2.80 -18.60 14.33
N HIS A 273 -3.57 -17.77 15.01
CA HIS A 273 -3.37 -16.33 15.04
C HIS A 273 -3.77 -15.73 16.38
N SER A 274 -3.16 -14.61 16.73
CA SER A 274 -3.59 -13.76 17.84
C SER A 274 -3.17 -12.31 17.61
N ALA A 275 -3.75 -11.39 18.37
CA ALA A 275 -3.30 -10.00 18.45
C ALA A 275 -3.56 -9.43 19.86
N ALA A 276 -2.70 -8.53 20.32
CA ALA A 276 -2.87 -7.91 21.64
C ALA A 276 -4.05 -6.92 21.68
N LYS A 277 -4.39 -6.35 20.51
CA LYS A 277 -5.49 -5.38 20.37
C LYS A 277 -6.28 -5.66 19.09
N ASN A 278 -7.62 -5.66 19.17
CA ASN A 278 -8.54 -5.82 18.05
C ASN A 278 -8.32 -7.13 17.25
N GLU A 279 -8.05 -8.24 17.95
CA GLU A 279 -7.91 -9.58 17.35
C GLU A 279 -9.14 -9.99 16.53
N ASP A 280 -10.33 -9.52 16.93
CA ASP A 280 -11.58 -9.75 16.18
C ASP A 280 -11.49 -9.24 14.73
N VAL A 281 -10.85 -8.09 14.51
CA VAL A 281 -10.64 -7.54 13.16
C VAL A 281 -9.67 -8.40 12.34
N LEU A 282 -8.56 -8.85 12.94
CA LEU A 282 -7.64 -9.78 12.29
C LEU A 282 -8.36 -11.08 11.89
N THR A 283 -9.18 -11.60 12.80
CA THR A 283 -9.98 -12.80 12.55
C THR A 283 -10.97 -12.61 11.39
N GLU A 284 -11.59 -11.44 11.27
CA GLU A 284 -12.46 -11.09 10.14
C GLU A 284 -11.70 -11.05 8.82
N VAL A 285 -10.48 -10.45 8.78
CA VAL A 285 -9.60 -10.44 7.61
C VAL A 285 -9.27 -11.85 7.17
N LEU A 286 -8.76 -12.69 8.08
CA LEU A 286 -8.35 -14.07 7.81
C LEU A 286 -9.51 -15.01 7.44
N ASN A 287 -10.75 -14.64 7.67
CA ASN A 287 -11.95 -15.39 7.31
C ASN A 287 -12.67 -14.82 6.08
N THR A 288 -12.09 -13.88 5.36
CA THR A 288 -12.70 -13.28 4.17
C THR A 288 -12.92 -14.32 3.07
N ASP A 289 -11.90 -15.11 2.77
CA ASP A 289 -11.90 -16.24 1.83
C ASP A 289 -10.74 -17.20 2.14
N ASP A 290 -10.61 -18.26 1.36
CA ASP A 290 -9.55 -19.28 1.57
C ASP A 290 -8.14 -18.70 1.35
N GLY A 291 -7.97 -17.76 0.42
CA GLY A 291 -6.70 -17.10 0.12
C GLY A 291 -6.27 -16.09 1.20
N ALA A 292 -7.19 -15.57 2.00
CA ALA A 292 -6.89 -14.62 3.07
C ALA A 292 -6.02 -15.22 4.20
N ARG A 293 -5.89 -16.55 4.26
CA ARG A 293 -5.05 -17.27 5.21
C ARG A 293 -3.66 -17.62 4.67
N ARG A 294 -3.29 -17.12 3.51
CA ARG A 294 -2.02 -17.37 2.86
C ARG A 294 -1.27 -16.07 2.62
N LEU A 295 0.04 -16.11 2.56
CA LEU A 295 0.81 -14.96 2.13
C LEU A 295 0.67 -14.76 0.61
N GLY A 296 0.49 -13.52 0.21
CA GLY A 296 0.52 -13.06 -1.17
C GLY A 296 1.76 -12.24 -1.50
N GLU A 297 2.46 -11.74 -0.47
CA GLU A 297 3.63 -10.90 -0.67
C GLU A 297 4.64 -11.04 0.46
N LEU A 298 5.91 -10.98 0.08
CA LEU A 298 7.06 -10.70 0.92
C LEU A 298 7.76 -9.47 0.36
N GLY A 299 7.88 -8.40 1.14
CA GLY A 299 8.59 -7.19 0.77
C GLY A 299 9.68 -6.81 1.77
N ILE A 300 10.73 -6.18 1.27
CA ILE A 300 11.87 -5.69 2.06
C ILE A 300 11.93 -4.18 1.88
N GLY A 301 11.74 -3.42 2.96
CA GLY A 301 11.86 -1.98 2.99
C GLY A 301 13.32 -1.53 2.84
N MET A 302 13.57 -0.60 1.91
CA MET A 302 14.91 -0.13 1.55
C MET A 302 15.02 1.39 1.45
N ASN A 303 13.95 2.14 1.75
CA ASN A 303 14.00 3.59 1.79
C ASN A 303 14.48 4.07 3.17
N ARG A 304 15.80 4.35 3.29
CA ARG A 304 16.45 4.77 4.54
C ARG A 304 16.00 6.14 5.05
N ASP A 305 15.34 6.96 4.21
CA ASP A 305 14.78 8.26 4.62
C ASP A 305 13.40 8.10 5.30
N ILE A 306 12.82 6.89 5.26
CA ILE A 306 11.65 6.51 6.06
C ILE A 306 12.17 5.82 7.33
N ASP A 307 12.40 6.62 8.37
CA ASP A 307 13.09 6.22 9.61
C ASP A 307 12.13 5.96 10.80
N ARG A 308 10.81 5.98 10.53
CA ARG A 308 9.80 5.82 11.58
C ARG A 308 8.45 5.41 11.03
N PHE A 309 7.69 4.72 11.87
CA PHE A 309 6.32 4.32 11.60
C PHE A 309 5.36 5.53 11.62
N THR A 310 4.45 5.61 10.65
CA THR A 310 3.59 6.78 10.43
C THR A 310 2.09 6.47 10.41
N TYR A 311 1.68 5.21 10.53
CA TYR A 311 0.31 4.73 10.29
C TYR A 311 -0.19 5.02 8.87
N ASN A 312 0.73 5.09 7.91
CA ASN A 312 0.44 5.23 6.50
C ASN A 312 1.25 4.20 5.72
N ILE A 313 0.58 3.14 5.29
CA ILE A 313 1.22 1.99 4.64
C ILE A 313 2.10 2.38 3.45
N LEU A 314 1.75 3.43 2.70
CA LEU A 314 2.57 3.94 1.58
C LEU A 314 4.02 4.27 1.99
N PHE A 315 4.25 4.63 3.26
CA PHE A 315 5.59 4.85 3.81
C PHE A 315 6.06 3.64 4.62
N ASP A 316 5.17 3.10 5.45
CA ASP A 316 5.56 2.16 6.50
C ASP A 316 6.09 0.83 5.92
N GLU A 317 5.54 0.33 4.80
CA GLU A 317 6.01 -0.87 4.09
C GLU A 317 7.39 -0.70 3.44
N LYS A 318 7.80 0.55 3.17
CA LYS A 318 9.07 0.90 2.52
C LYS A 318 10.15 1.33 3.49
N MET A 319 9.81 1.37 4.78
CA MET A 319 10.71 1.82 5.84
C MET A 319 11.99 0.99 5.83
N GLY A 320 13.15 1.65 5.91
CA GLY A 320 14.44 0.99 6.08
C GLY A 320 14.46 0.11 7.32
N ASP A 321 15.22 -0.97 7.30
CA ASP A 321 15.36 -1.94 8.39
C ASP A 321 14.05 -2.70 8.73
N THR A 322 13.13 -2.89 7.76
CA THR A 322 11.92 -3.69 7.95
C THR A 322 11.71 -4.72 6.86
N VAL A 323 10.90 -5.71 7.20
CA VAL A 323 10.28 -6.63 6.26
C VAL A 323 8.77 -6.53 6.44
N HIS A 324 8.02 -6.57 5.36
CA HIS A 324 6.59 -6.72 5.45
C HIS A 324 6.14 -8.00 4.73
N MET A 325 5.03 -8.53 5.20
CA MET A 325 4.38 -9.68 4.58
C MET A 325 2.88 -9.39 4.50
N ALA A 326 2.30 -9.59 3.32
CA ALA A 326 0.87 -9.41 3.14
C ALA A 326 0.13 -10.75 3.16
N VAL A 327 -0.91 -10.86 3.99
CA VAL A 327 -1.88 -11.95 3.82
C VAL A 327 -2.86 -11.60 2.71
N GLY A 328 -3.21 -12.60 1.90
CA GLY A 328 -4.19 -12.46 0.84
C GLY A 328 -3.58 -12.44 -0.56
N ARG A 329 -4.10 -11.58 -1.44
CA ARG A 329 -3.81 -11.60 -2.87
C ARG A 329 -2.35 -11.34 -3.21
N ALA A 330 -1.77 -12.17 -4.09
CA ALA A 330 -0.51 -11.88 -4.78
C ALA A 330 -0.76 -10.98 -6.01
N TYR A 331 0.22 -10.13 -6.35
CA TYR A 331 0.20 -9.36 -7.59
C TYR A 331 0.62 -10.24 -8.78
N ASP A 332 -0.03 -10.07 -9.93
CA ASP A 332 0.20 -10.90 -11.11
C ASP A 332 1.65 -10.79 -11.64
N ASP A 333 2.31 -9.66 -11.46
CA ASP A 333 3.68 -9.38 -11.87
C ASP A 333 4.75 -9.96 -10.91
N THR A 334 4.36 -10.43 -9.73
CA THR A 334 5.24 -11.14 -8.79
C THR A 334 5.14 -12.65 -8.90
N VAL A 335 4.37 -13.18 -9.84
CA VAL A 335 4.14 -14.62 -10.02
C VAL A 335 4.74 -15.09 -11.34
N GLY A 336 5.67 -16.04 -11.26
CA GLY A 336 6.40 -16.58 -12.42
C GLY A 336 5.56 -17.49 -13.31
N GLU A 337 6.03 -17.68 -14.54
CA GLU A 337 5.34 -18.55 -15.52
C GLU A 337 5.26 -20.00 -15.00
N GLY A 338 4.07 -20.48 -14.75
CA GLY A 338 3.80 -21.85 -14.28
C GLY A 338 3.60 -21.97 -12.77
N ASN A 339 3.79 -20.89 -12.01
CA ASN A 339 3.45 -20.81 -10.59
C ASN A 339 1.98 -20.37 -10.42
N GLU A 340 1.44 -20.61 -9.25
CA GLU A 340 0.07 -20.22 -8.88
C GLU A 340 0.10 -18.96 -8.02
N ALA A 341 -0.71 -17.95 -8.40
CA ALA A 341 -0.92 -16.78 -7.56
C ALA A 341 -1.87 -17.12 -6.41
N ASN A 342 -1.61 -16.62 -5.22
CA ASN A 342 -2.64 -16.62 -4.18
C ASN A 342 -3.74 -15.64 -4.55
N ASP A 343 -4.97 -16.10 -4.71
CA ASP A 343 -6.14 -15.28 -5.05
C ASP A 343 -6.99 -15.02 -3.80
N SER A 344 -7.24 -13.76 -3.51
CA SER A 344 -8.05 -13.33 -2.37
C SER A 344 -8.70 -11.97 -2.65
N ALA A 345 -9.77 -11.68 -1.93
CA ALA A 345 -10.40 -10.36 -1.93
C ALA A 345 -9.68 -9.35 -1.03
N VAL A 346 -8.73 -9.80 -0.20
CA VAL A 346 -7.94 -8.95 0.69
C VAL A 346 -6.46 -8.97 0.30
N HIS A 347 -5.75 -7.89 0.65
CA HIS A 347 -4.31 -7.77 0.68
C HIS A 347 -3.99 -6.88 1.88
N VAL A 348 -3.33 -7.43 2.88
CA VAL A 348 -3.11 -6.72 4.16
C VAL A 348 -1.67 -6.90 4.60
N ASP A 349 -0.91 -5.81 4.48
CA ASP A 349 0.50 -5.72 4.84
C ASP A 349 0.67 -5.61 6.35
N MET A 350 1.62 -6.38 6.87
CA MET A 350 2.04 -6.36 8.28
C MET A 350 3.56 -6.33 8.33
N ILE A 351 4.12 -5.59 9.28
CA ILE A 351 5.53 -5.19 9.28
C ILE A 351 6.26 -5.79 10.49
N VAL A 352 7.47 -6.29 10.24
CA VAL A 352 8.43 -6.78 11.24
C VAL A 352 9.64 -5.85 11.26
N ASP A 353 10.03 -5.38 12.46
CA ASP A 353 11.29 -4.67 12.67
C ASP A 353 12.49 -5.62 12.56
N MET A 354 13.43 -5.26 11.68
CA MET A 354 14.65 -6.03 11.42
C MET A 354 15.91 -5.31 11.90
N SER A 355 15.76 -4.25 12.72
CA SER A 355 16.88 -3.39 13.14
C SER A 355 17.79 -4.05 14.19
N GLU A 356 17.27 -4.98 15.00
CA GLU A 356 18.02 -5.64 16.08
C GLU A 356 17.68 -7.13 16.16
N ASP A 357 18.68 -7.96 16.49
CA ASP A 357 18.56 -9.42 16.71
C ASP A 357 17.82 -10.17 15.58
N SER A 358 18.14 -9.80 14.34
CA SER A 358 17.44 -10.26 13.16
C SER A 358 18.35 -10.60 12.00
N PHE A 359 17.86 -11.43 11.08
CA PHE A 359 18.51 -11.68 9.80
C PHE A 359 17.52 -12.16 8.72
N ILE A 360 17.88 -11.90 7.47
CA ILE A 360 17.28 -12.52 6.29
C ILE A 360 18.30 -13.48 5.67
N GLU A 361 17.89 -14.72 5.44
CA GLU A 361 18.68 -15.75 4.79
C GLU A 361 18.02 -16.12 3.45
N VAL A 362 18.79 -16.18 2.38
CA VAL A 362 18.38 -16.60 1.04
C VAL A 362 19.23 -17.77 0.62
N ASP A 363 18.61 -18.92 0.35
CA ASP A 363 19.28 -20.19 -0.04
C ASP A 363 20.43 -20.61 0.91
N GLY A 364 20.30 -20.30 2.21
CA GLY A 364 21.28 -20.61 3.24
C GLY A 364 22.37 -19.55 3.45
N ASP A 365 22.35 -18.45 2.70
CA ASP A 365 23.27 -17.32 2.84
C ASP A 365 22.57 -16.13 3.55
N VAL A 366 23.16 -15.62 4.64
CA VAL A 366 22.64 -14.42 5.32
C VAL A 366 22.92 -13.19 4.45
N ILE A 367 21.86 -12.51 4.04
CA ILE A 367 21.92 -11.34 3.16
C ILE A 367 21.62 -10.01 3.86
N GLN A 368 20.97 -10.06 5.02
CA GLN A 368 20.75 -8.92 5.91
C GLN A 368 20.98 -9.39 7.34
N ARG A 369 21.57 -8.53 8.17
CA ARG A 369 21.67 -8.72 9.62
C ARG A 369 21.47 -7.38 10.33
N ASN A 370 20.54 -7.35 11.29
CA ASN A 370 20.22 -6.15 12.07
C ASN A 370 20.04 -4.92 11.17
N GLY A 371 19.21 -5.06 10.14
CA GLY A 371 18.90 -3.99 9.19
C GLY A 371 19.97 -3.71 8.13
N THR A 372 21.20 -4.21 8.27
CA THR A 372 22.29 -3.95 7.30
C THR A 372 22.36 -5.04 6.25
N PHE A 373 22.31 -4.68 4.98
CA PHE A 373 22.43 -5.60 3.85
C PHE A 373 23.88 -5.97 3.56
N ARG A 374 24.13 -7.18 3.03
CA ARG A 374 25.50 -7.68 2.77
C ARG A 374 26.27 -6.87 1.72
N PHE A 375 25.61 -6.06 0.93
CA PHE A 375 26.23 -5.14 -0.03
C PHE A 375 26.42 -3.72 0.54
N GLU A 376 26.06 -3.47 1.78
CA GLU A 376 26.25 -2.22 2.49
C GLU A 376 27.51 -2.24 3.37
N ASP A 377 28.10 -1.06 3.59
CA ASP A 377 29.17 -0.90 4.56
C ASP A 377 28.66 -1.18 5.99
N GLY A 378 29.38 -2.02 6.73
CA GLY A 378 29.06 -2.36 8.13
C GLY A 378 28.36 -3.70 8.30
N PHE A 379 28.08 -4.43 7.23
CA PHE A 379 27.56 -5.79 7.33
C PHE A 379 28.52 -6.72 8.11
N GLU A 380 27.99 -7.44 9.09
CA GLU A 380 28.70 -8.43 9.88
C GLU A 380 28.17 -9.85 9.56
N GLU A 381 29.04 -10.76 9.12
CA GLU A 381 28.68 -12.17 8.80
C GLU A 381 28.20 -12.96 10.03
#